data_d635596d9c6dc46ddd6390a6d145c1ec
#
_entry.id   d635596d9c6dc46ddd6390a6d145c1ec
#
_cell.length_a   1.000
_cell.length_b   1.000
_cell.length_c   1.000
_cell.angle_alpha   90.00
_cell.angle_beta   90.00
_cell.angle_gamma   90.00
#
_symmetry.space_group_name_H-M   'P 1'
#
loop_
_entity.id
_entity.type
_entity.pdbx_description
1 polymer ?
#
loop_
_entity_poly.entity_id
_entity_poly.type
_entity_poly.pdbx_seq_one_letter_code
_entity_poly.pdbx_strand_id
1 'polypeptide(L)'
;MARRTKQDALATREWLLDTAEQVFLARGLLRSSLQDIAAAAGLSRGAIYWHFTDKLALFEALMARVDLPMEQALAAAELQLANAAASGTATDPLVVLRTLALEPFALLQRDPRALRVFTILLHRAEFVGELAPLAMRQDGALSDCALRMQRLFQAAADQGSLAPDQQPGHAATALLALIDGLLRLATLGGGSASVLPAVAPAIDALLAGLRAAPQPLARALHAGQGKACLSSGHDSSA
;
A
#
# COMPACT_ATOMS: atom_id res chain seq x y z
N MET A 1 34.04 -33.68 -11.95
CA MET A 1 32.83 -32.87 -11.75
C MET A 1 33.22 -31.38 -11.89
N ALA A 2 32.74 -30.70 -12.93
CA ALA A 2 33.02 -29.27 -13.11
C ALA A 2 32.44 -28.48 -11.94
N ARG A 3 33.27 -27.65 -11.32
CA ARG A 3 32.88 -26.75 -10.23
C ARG A 3 31.89 -25.75 -10.81
N ARG A 4 30.61 -25.83 -10.42
CA ARG A 4 29.60 -24.83 -10.79
C ARG A 4 30.19 -23.44 -10.49
N THR A 5 30.17 -22.56 -11.47
CA THR A 5 30.67 -21.19 -11.28
C THR A 5 29.68 -20.44 -10.38
N LYS A 6 30.14 -19.39 -9.69
CA LYS A 6 29.27 -18.51 -8.90
C LYS A 6 28.11 -17.97 -9.77
N GLN A 7 28.37 -17.75 -11.03
CA GLN A 7 27.41 -17.26 -12.02
C GLN A 7 26.32 -18.29 -12.32
N ASP A 8 26.67 -19.60 -12.47
CA ASP A 8 25.71 -20.69 -12.68
C ASP A 8 24.79 -20.85 -11.46
N ALA A 9 25.35 -20.68 -10.27
CA ALA A 9 24.57 -20.72 -9.03
C ALA A 9 23.56 -19.57 -8.94
N LEU A 10 23.97 -18.36 -9.30
CA LEU A 10 23.06 -17.20 -9.36
C LEU A 10 21.95 -17.41 -10.40
N ALA A 11 22.30 -17.87 -11.61
CA ALA A 11 21.31 -18.15 -12.65
C ALA A 11 20.30 -19.22 -12.21
N THR A 12 20.76 -20.28 -11.53
CA THR A 12 19.86 -21.31 -10.97
C THR A 12 18.93 -20.73 -9.90
N ARG A 13 19.43 -19.85 -9.04
CA ARG A 13 18.63 -19.17 -8.01
C ARG A 13 17.54 -18.31 -8.63
N GLU A 14 17.88 -17.52 -9.64
CA GLU A 14 16.91 -16.68 -10.35
C GLU A 14 15.85 -17.52 -11.07
N TRP A 15 16.26 -18.63 -11.71
CA TRP A 15 15.33 -19.57 -12.33
C TRP A 15 14.35 -20.20 -11.33
N LEU A 16 14.82 -20.54 -10.12
CA LEU A 16 13.95 -21.04 -9.04
C LEU A 16 12.95 -19.98 -8.59
N LEU A 17 13.36 -18.71 -8.49
CA LEU A 17 12.47 -17.62 -8.12
C LEU A 17 11.42 -17.35 -9.21
N ASP A 18 11.81 -17.36 -10.49
CA ASP A 18 10.86 -17.21 -11.60
C ASP A 18 9.84 -18.35 -11.64
N THR A 19 10.29 -19.58 -11.38
CA THR A 19 9.41 -20.76 -11.30
C THR A 19 8.49 -20.69 -10.09
N ALA A 20 9.00 -20.26 -8.93
CA ALA A 20 8.22 -20.07 -7.72
C ALA A 20 7.08 -19.07 -7.93
N GLU A 21 7.35 -17.96 -8.60
CA GLU A 21 6.36 -16.96 -8.96
C GLU A 21 5.19 -17.57 -9.74
N GLN A 22 5.48 -18.41 -10.76
CA GLN A 22 4.45 -19.07 -11.55
C GLN A 22 3.65 -20.09 -10.72
N VAL A 23 4.33 -20.88 -9.89
CA VAL A 23 3.69 -21.88 -9.02
C VAL A 23 2.78 -21.20 -7.99
N PHE A 24 3.23 -20.13 -7.36
CA PHE A 24 2.43 -19.40 -6.37
C PHE A 24 1.22 -18.70 -7.00
N LEU A 25 1.35 -18.14 -8.20
CA LEU A 25 0.22 -17.59 -8.93
C LEU A 25 -0.84 -18.64 -9.25
N ALA A 26 -0.40 -19.81 -9.69
CA ALA A 26 -1.31 -20.87 -10.10
C ALA A 26 -1.99 -21.57 -8.91
N ARG A 27 -1.24 -21.94 -7.88
CA ARG A 27 -1.69 -22.82 -6.79
C ARG A 27 -1.89 -22.10 -5.44
N GLY A 28 -1.36 -20.89 -5.29
CA GLY A 28 -1.28 -20.19 -4.02
C GLY A 28 -0.04 -20.58 -3.21
N LEU A 29 0.33 -19.72 -2.26
CA LEU A 29 1.53 -19.90 -1.45
C LEU A 29 1.39 -21.08 -0.49
N LEU A 30 0.24 -21.26 0.16
CA LEU A 30 0.01 -22.32 1.14
C LEU A 30 0.08 -23.71 0.53
N ARG A 31 -0.50 -23.88 -0.67
CA ARG A 31 -0.63 -25.18 -1.37
C ARG A 31 0.61 -25.55 -2.17
N SER A 32 1.69 -24.81 -2.05
CA SER A 32 2.94 -25.04 -2.78
C SER A 32 4.06 -25.41 -1.83
N SER A 33 4.96 -26.28 -2.26
CA SER A 33 6.15 -26.69 -1.51
C SER A 33 7.42 -26.38 -2.32
N LEU A 34 8.59 -26.34 -1.64
CA LEU A 34 9.88 -26.24 -2.32
C LEU A 34 10.07 -27.39 -3.33
N GLN A 35 9.53 -28.58 -3.05
CA GLN A 35 9.63 -29.73 -3.94
C GLN A 35 8.81 -29.53 -5.21
N ASP A 36 7.60 -28.95 -5.12
CA ASP A 36 6.78 -28.63 -6.29
C ASP A 36 7.48 -27.63 -7.20
N ILE A 37 8.15 -26.63 -6.59
CA ILE A 37 8.91 -25.60 -7.32
C ILE A 37 10.14 -26.22 -7.98
N ALA A 38 10.90 -27.08 -7.28
CA ALA A 38 12.05 -27.78 -7.85
C ALA A 38 11.63 -28.66 -9.03
N ALA A 39 10.54 -29.43 -8.87
CA ALA A 39 10.00 -30.26 -9.94
C ALA A 39 9.55 -29.43 -11.15
N ALA A 40 8.85 -28.32 -10.94
CA ALA A 40 8.43 -27.41 -11.99
C ALA A 40 9.63 -26.75 -12.70
N ALA A 41 10.72 -26.48 -11.98
CA ALA A 41 11.98 -25.96 -12.54
C ALA A 41 12.83 -27.03 -13.27
N GLY A 42 12.45 -28.30 -13.22
CA GLY A 42 13.26 -29.40 -13.75
C GLY A 42 14.54 -29.68 -12.95
N LEU A 43 14.54 -29.33 -11.66
CA LEU A 43 15.70 -29.45 -10.77
C LEU A 43 15.45 -30.49 -9.67
N SER A 44 16.54 -31.01 -9.10
CA SER A 44 16.46 -31.93 -7.98
C SER A 44 16.04 -31.20 -6.69
N ARG A 45 15.43 -31.97 -5.76
CA ARG A 45 15.14 -31.49 -4.40
C ARG A 45 16.39 -30.89 -3.73
N GLY A 46 17.54 -31.53 -3.84
CA GLY A 46 18.79 -31.00 -3.26
C GLY A 46 19.21 -29.65 -3.83
N ALA A 47 18.91 -29.40 -5.11
CA ALA A 47 19.26 -28.14 -5.75
C ALA A 47 18.50 -26.95 -5.15
N ILE A 48 17.20 -27.06 -4.86
CA ILE A 48 16.44 -25.96 -4.28
C ILE A 48 16.83 -25.73 -2.81
N TYR A 49 17.05 -26.80 -2.01
CA TYR A 49 17.47 -26.69 -0.63
C TYR A 49 18.90 -26.13 -0.46
N TRP A 50 19.71 -26.16 -1.52
CA TRP A 50 20.99 -25.47 -1.52
C TRP A 50 20.85 -23.94 -1.61
N HIS A 51 19.76 -23.45 -2.23
CA HIS A 51 19.49 -22.01 -2.40
C HIS A 51 18.56 -21.45 -1.33
N PHE A 52 17.61 -22.23 -0.83
CA PHE A 52 16.57 -21.78 0.09
C PHE A 52 16.35 -22.83 1.18
N THR A 53 16.48 -22.41 2.42
CA THR A 53 16.31 -23.27 3.59
C THR A 53 14.87 -23.78 3.74
N ASP A 54 13.91 -22.91 3.44
CA ASP A 54 12.49 -23.15 3.58
C ASP A 54 11.68 -22.27 2.60
N LYS A 55 10.37 -22.42 2.63
CA LYS A 55 9.46 -21.64 1.76
C LYS A 55 9.40 -20.18 2.16
N LEU A 56 9.60 -19.87 3.44
CA LEU A 56 9.67 -18.50 3.93
C LEU A 56 10.86 -17.76 3.30
N ALA A 57 12.07 -18.34 3.37
CA ALA A 57 13.28 -17.76 2.76
C ALA A 57 13.15 -17.55 1.25
N LEU A 58 12.49 -18.49 0.55
CA LEU A 58 12.22 -18.35 -0.87
C LEU A 58 11.23 -17.21 -1.14
N PHE A 59 10.15 -17.11 -0.36
CA PHE A 59 9.15 -16.05 -0.54
C PHE A 59 9.73 -14.67 -0.20
N GLU A 60 10.53 -14.54 0.86
CA GLU A 60 11.26 -13.30 1.18
C GLU A 60 12.19 -12.88 0.04
N ALA A 61 12.90 -13.84 -0.55
CA ALA A 61 13.75 -13.57 -1.71
C ALA A 61 12.93 -13.15 -2.95
N LEU A 62 11.72 -13.67 -3.12
CA LEU A 62 10.80 -13.26 -4.18
C LEU A 62 10.33 -11.81 -3.95
N MET A 63 9.94 -11.47 -2.72
CA MET A 63 9.55 -10.10 -2.35
C MET A 63 10.69 -9.12 -2.56
N ALA A 64 11.92 -9.49 -2.22
CA ALA A 64 13.11 -8.64 -2.39
C ALA A 64 13.47 -8.34 -3.86
N ARG A 65 12.90 -9.06 -4.82
CA ARG A 65 13.08 -8.77 -6.27
C ARG A 65 12.21 -7.60 -6.75
N VAL A 66 11.18 -7.29 -6.00
CA VAL A 66 10.32 -6.12 -6.24
C VAL A 66 10.82 -5.03 -5.31
N ASP A 67 11.55 -4.10 -5.88
CA ASP A 67 12.02 -2.94 -5.14
C ASP A 67 10.83 -2.06 -4.78
N LEU A 68 10.34 -2.22 -3.56
CA LEU A 68 9.33 -1.37 -2.94
C LEU A 68 10.03 -0.51 -1.88
N PRO A 69 10.68 0.58 -2.27
CA PRO A 69 11.41 1.44 -1.33
C PRO A 69 10.43 2.31 -0.52
N MET A 70 9.27 1.78 -0.12
CA MET A 70 8.26 2.56 0.61
C MET A 70 8.82 3.17 1.89
N GLU A 71 9.59 2.39 2.67
CA GLU A 71 10.29 2.91 3.84
C GLU A 71 11.28 4.01 3.48
N GLN A 72 12.07 3.81 2.43
CA GLN A 72 13.04 4.78 1.96
C GLN A 72 12.35 6.02 1.38
N ALA A 73 11.27 5.83 0.61
CA ALA A 73 10.49 6.92 0.05
C ALA A 73 9.82 7.76 1.14
N LEU A 74 9.25 7.13 2.17
CA LEU A 74 8.68 7.83 3.33
C LEU A 74 9.76 8.57 4.13
N ALA A 75 10.92 7.95 4.37
CA ALA A 75 12.03 8.59 5.05
C ALA A 75 12.57 9.79 4.26
N ALA A 76 12.70 9.66 2.94
CA ALA A 76 13.12 10.74 2.07
C ALA A 76 12.11 11.90 2.06
N ALA A 77 10.82 11.61 2.08
CA ALA A 77 9.75 12.60 2.16
C ALA A 77 9.77 13.37 3.50
N GLU A 78 9.93 12.66 4.62
CA GLU A 78 10.09 13.29 5.93
C GLU A 78 11.31 14.23 5.96
N LEU A 79 12.44 13.78 5.43
CA LEU A 79 13.66 14.59 5.34
C LEU A 79 13.48 15.79 4.39
N GLN A 80 12.82 15.61 3.27
CA GLN A 80 12.51 16.69 2.32
C GLN A 80 11.70 17.80 2.99
N LEU A 81 10.64 17.45 3.72
CA LEU A 81 9.81 18.42 4.43
C LEU A 81 10.57 19.13 5.56
N ALA A 82 11.40 18.38 6.31
CA ALA A 82 12.23 18.97 7.36
C ALA A 82 13.25 19.98 6.78
N ASN A 83 13.91 19.64 5.66
CA ASN A 83 14.84 20.53 4.98
C ASN A 83 14.15 21.76 4.38
N ALA A 84 12.96 21.58 3.80
CA ALA A 84 12.15 22.68 3.29
C ALA A 84 11.75 23.66 4.39
N ALA A 85 11.32 23.16 5.54
CA ALA A 85 11.01 23.99 6.72
C ALA A 85 12.25 24.76 7.22
N ALA A 86 13.40 24.11 7.29
CA ALA A 86 14.65 24.72 7.73
C ALA A 86 15.17 25.82 6.77
N SER A 87 14.93 25.66 5.46
CA SER A 87 15.36 26.61 4.42
C SER A 87 14.32 27.68 4.10
N GLY A 88 13.14 27.65 4.74
CA GLY A 88 12.03 28.55 4.43
C GLY A 88 11.39 28.31 3.05
N THR A 89 11.63 27.16 2.44
CA THR A 89 11.05 26.79 1.14
C THR A 89 9.68 26.15 1.39
N ALA A 90 8.64 26.70 0.77
CA ALA A 90 7.29 26.15 0.89
C ALA A 90 7.14 24.87 0.05
N THR A 91 7.18 23.71 0.71
CA THR A 91 6.81 22.43 0.11
C THR A 91 5.50 21.96 0.73
N ASP A 92 4.45 21.81 -0.08
CA ASP A 92 3.14 21.36 0.40
C ASP A 92 3.20 19.85 0.71
N PRO A 93 3.00 19.43 1.99
CA PRO A 93 3.06 18.02 2.36
C PRO A 93 1.99 17.17 1.68
N LEU A 94 0.84 17.73 1.28
CA LEU A 94 -0.19 16.97 0.55
C LEU A 94 0.27 16.60 -0.87
N VAL A 95 1.11 17.42 -1.51
CA VAL A 95 1.74 17.08 -2.80
C VAL A 95 2.76 15.95 -2.63
N VAL A 96 3.51 15.96 -1.54
CA VAL A 96 4.45 14.88 -1.21
C VAL A 96 3.70 13.57 -0.96
N LEU A 97 2.63 13.60 -0.17
CA LEU A 97 1.76 12.45 0.09
C LEU A 97 1.12 11.90 -1.18
N ARG A 98 0.68 12.78 -2.09
CA ARG A 98 0.19 12.36 -3.41
C ARG A 98 1.22 11.56 -4.20
N THR A 99 2.45 12.07 -4.25
CA THR A 99 3.55 11.40 -4.98
C THR A 99 3.81 10.02 -4.38
N LEU A 100 3.93 9.92 -3.07
CA LEU A 100 4.13 8.65 -2.36
C LEU A 100 2.98 7.66 -2.62
N ALA A 101 1.74 8.14 -2.60
CA ALA A 101 0.57 7.31 -2.82
C ALA A 101 0.48 6.73 -4.23
N LEU A 102 1.06 7.41 -5.23
CA LEU A 102 1.09 6.96 -6.62
C LEU A 102 2.22 5.97 -6.94
N GLU A 103 3.30 5.95 -6.16
CA GLU A 103 4.49 5.13 -6.44
C GLU A 103 4.21 3.63 -6.61
N PRO A 104 3.40 2.96 -5.75
CA PRO A 104 3.13 1.54 -5.94
C PRO A 104 2.46 1.24 -7.29
N PHE A 105 1.59 2.12 -7.76
CA PHE A 105 0.87 1.95 -9.03
C PHE A 105 1.77 2.23 -10.23
N ALA A 106 2.66 3.22 -10.13
CA ALA A 106 3.69 3.44 -11.13
C ALA A 106 4.61 2.23 -11.27
N LEU A 107 4.93 1.56 -10.15
CA LEU A 107 5.68 0.32 -10.16
C LEU A 107 4.92 -0.81 -10.88
N LEU A 108 3.62 -0.99 -10.61
CA LEU A 108 2.80 -2.00 -11.30
C LEU A 108 2.75 -1.78 -12.83
N GLN A 109 2.82 -0.51 -13.28
CA GLN A 109 2.79 -0.19 -14.71
C GLN A 109 4.13 -0.47 -15.40
N ARG A 110 5.26 -0.20 -14.73
CA ARG A 110 6.60 -0.32 -15.31
C ARG A 110 7.22 -1.71 -15.17
N ASP A 111 6.79 -2.48 -14.16
CA ASP A 111 7.35 -3.80 -13.87
C ASP A 111 6.27 -4.90 -13.81
N PRO A 112 6.16 -5.73 -14.84
CA PRO A 112 5.23 -6.87 -14.83
C PRO A 112 5.49 -7.86 -13.69
N ARG A 113 6.73 -7.94 -13.18
CA ARG A 113 7.06 -8.77 -12.01
C ARG A 113 6.40 -8.22 -10.76
N ALA A 114 6.43 -6.90 -10.56
CA ALA A 114 5.75 -6.28 -9.44
C ALA A 114 4.25 -6.63 -9.43
N LEU A 115 3.58 -6.55 -10.56
CA LEU A 115 2.17 -6.95 -10.68
C LEU A 115 1.94 -8.40 -10.21
N ARG A 116 2.80 -9.34 -10.63
CA ARG A 116 2.68 -10.75 -10.23
C ARG A 116 2.96 -10.97 -8.75
N VAL A 117 4.01 -10.36 -8.22
CA VAL A 117 4.38 -10.47 -6.79
C VAL A 117 3.30 -9.86 -5.90
N PHE A 118 2.75 -8.69 -6.25
CA PHE A 118 1.62 -8.10 -5.54
C PHE A 118 0.35 -8.96 -5.64
N THR A 119 0.10 -9.59 -6.79
CA THR A 119 -1.01 -10.53 -6.93
C THR A 119 -0.86 -11.72 -5.98
N ILE A 120 0.35 -12.27 -5.85
CA ILE A 120 0.62 -13.35 -4.89
C ILE A 120 0.40 -12.85 -3.46
N LEU A 121 0.99 -11.73 -3.10
CA LEU A 121 0.92 -11.16 -1.75
C LEU A 121 -0.52 -10.88 -1.31
N LEU A 122 -1.31 -10.25 -2.17
CA LEU A 122 -2.63 -9.74 -1.83
C LEU A 122 -3.77 -10.75 -2.01
N HIS A 123 -3.58 -11.79 -2.88
CA HIS A 123 -4.67 -12.70 -3.24
C HIS A 123 -4.32 -14.18 -3.15
N ARG A 124 -3.05 -14.55 -3.02
CA ARG A 124 -2.59 -15.95 -3.06
C ARG A 124 -1.77 -16.35 -1.83
N ALA A 125 -1.54 -15.43 -0.91
CA ALA A 125 -0.78 -15.68 0.30
C ALA A 125 -1.71 -15.77 1.52
N GLU A 126 -1.62 -16.89 2.24
CA GLU A 126 -2.21 -17.08 3.55
C GLU A 126 -1.02 -17.25 4.54
N PHE A 127 -0.86 -16.30 5.44
CA PHE A 127 0.27 -16.27 6.37
C PHE A 127 -0.04 -17.05 7.65
N VAL A 128 -0.13 -18.37 7.51
CA VAL A 128 -0.38 -19.31 8.61
C VAL A 128 0.74 -20.35 8.69
N GLY A 129 0.85 -21.05 9.83
CA GLY A 129 1.85 -22.09 10.03
C GLY A 129 3.28 -21.56 9.89
N GLU A 130 4.08 -22.15 8.99
CA GLU A 130 5.47 -21.75 8.74
C GLU A 130 5.62 -20.32 8.20
N LEU A 131 4.54 -19.74 7.65
CA LEU A 131 4.51 -18.38 7.08
C LEU A 131 3.95 -17.33 8.06
N ALA A 132 3.53 -17.72 9.27
CA ALA A 132 3.04 -16.79 10.29
C ALA A 132 4.01 -15.63 10.61
N PRO A 133 5.34 -15.78 10.60
CA PRO A 133 6.26 -14.66 10.77
C PRO A 133 6.10 -13.55 9.72
N LEU A 134 5.62 -13.87 8.51
CA LEU A 134 5.34 -12.86 7.48
C LEU A 134 4.15 -11.98 7.84
N ALA A 135 3.10 -12.54 8.48
CA ALA A 135 1.96 -11.76 8.96
C ALA A 135 2.42 -10.68 9.95
N MET A 136 3.21 -11.07 10.94
CA MET A 136 3.72 -10.13 11.95
C MET A 136 4.59 -9.01 11.34
N ARG A 137 5.43 -9.35 10.35
CA ARG A 137 6.25 -8.35 9.63
C ARG A 137 5.39 -7.41 8.80
N GLN A 138 4.38 -7.95 8.12
CA GLN A 138 3.45 -7.14 7.31
C GLN A 138 2.65 -6.19 8.19
N ASP A 139 2.14 -6.65 9.33
CA ASP A 139 1.41 -5.83 10.30
C ASP A 139 2.32 -4.72 10.87
N GLY A 140 3.58 -5.05 11.18
CA GLY A 140 4.58 -4.08 11.63
C GLY A 140 4.86 -3.03 10.56
N ALA A 141 5.12 -3.45 9.32
CA ALA A 141 5.41 -2.55 8.20
C ALA A 141 4.22 -1.63 7.89
N LEU A 142 2.97 -2.14 7.94
CA LEU A 142 1.76 -1.32 7.78
C LEU A 142 1.61 -0.32 8.91
N SER A 143 1.87 -0.71 10.15
CA SER A 143 1.81 0.17 11.32
C SER A 143 2.84 1.29 11.22
N ASP A 144 4.07 0.97 10.84
CA ASP A 144 5.14 1.96 10.63
C ASP A 144 4.80 2.92 9.47
N CYS A 145 4.27 2.40 8.38
CA CYS A 145 3.79 3.20 7.26
C CYS A 145 2.69 4.17 7.69
N ALA A 146 1.71 3.70 8.46
CA ALA A 146 0.63 4.52 9.00
C ALA A 146 1.16 5.66 9.87
N LEU A 147 2.08 5.37 10.80
CA LEU A 147 2.70 6.37 11.67
C LEU A 147 3.50 7.41 10.88
N ARG A 148 4.24 6.99 9.84
CA ARG A 148 4.98 7.93 8.97
C ARG A 148 4.05 8.80 8.15
N MET A 149 3.01 8.23 7.55
CA MET A 149 1.98 9.02 6.85
C MET A 149 1.28 10.00 7.78
N GLN A 150 0.97 9.59 9.03
CA GLN A 150 0.40 10.49 10.03
C GLN A 150 1.32 11.69 10.30
N ARG A 151 2.65 11.50 10.40
CA ARG A 151 3.61 12.61 10.57
C ARG A 151 3.60 13.57 9.38
N LEU A 152 3.48 13.06 8.14
CA LEU A 152 3.37 13.90 6.95
C LEU A 152 2.05 14.70 6.94
N PHE A 153 0.94 14.10 7.36
CA PHE A 153 -0.33 14.82 7.55
C PHE A 153 -0.27 15.81 8.71
N GLN A 154 0.50 15.52 9.77
CA GLN A 154 0.73 16.49 10.84
C GLN A 154 1.47 17.71 10.30
N ALA A 155 2.52 17.51 9.50
CA ALA A 155 3.21 18.62 8.83
C ALA A 155 2.26 19.44 7.93
N ALA A 156 1.29 18.77 7.26
CA ALA A 156 0.25 19.47 6.49
C ALA A 156 -0.69 20.30 7.37
N ALA A 157 -1.05 19.80 8.54
CA ALA A 157 -1.84 20.56 9.53
C ALA A 157 -1.07 21.78 10.06
N ASP A 158 0.20 21.58 10.43
CA ASP A 158 1.07 22.65 10.96
C ASP A 158 1.32 23.77 9.93
N GLN A 159 1.33 23.43 8.64
CA GLN A 159 1.44 24.39 7.53
C GLN A 159 0.08 24.97 7.07
N GLY A 160 -1.03 24.52 7.65
CA GLY A 160 -2.38 24.94 7.24
C GLY A 160 -2.85 24.38 5.88
N SER A 161 -2.17 23.36 5.35
CA SER A 161 -2.58 22.67 4.11
C SER A 161 -3.69 21.65 4.34
N LEU A 162 -3.77 21.05 5.55
CA LEU A 162 -4.85 20.16 5.97
C LEU A 162 -5.99 21.00 6.57
N ALA A 163 -7.23 20.65 6.27
CA ALA A 163 -8.39 21.34 6.82
C ALA A 163 -8.43 21.27 8.36
N PRO A 164 -8.82 22.33 9.08
CA PRO A 164 -8.69 22.40 10.54
C PRO A 164 -9.52 21.38 11.32
N ASP A 165 -10.56 20.84 10.71
CA ASP A 165 -11.43 19.82 11.28
C ASP A 165 -10.98 18.38 10.95
N GLN A 166 -9.91 18.22 10.17
CA GLN A 166 -9.33 16.94 9.84
C GLN A 166 -8.23 16.53 10.82
N GLN A 167 -8.30 15.29 11.28
CA GLN A 167 -7.27 14.73 12.15
C GLN A 167 -6.21 14.02 11.30
N PRO A 168 -4.91 14.31 11.49
CA PRO A 168 -3.81 13.69 10.72
C PRO A 168 -3.84 12.16 10.70
N GLY A 169 -4.18 11.52 11.84
CA GLY A 169 -4.29 10.06 11.93
C GLY A 169 -5.46 9.49 11.11
N HIS A 170 -6.60 10.17 11.10
CA HIS A 170 -7.75 9.75 10.28
C HIS A 170 -7.47 9.93 8.79
N ALA A 171 -6.81 11.03 8.41
CA ALA A 171 -6.39 11.28 7.03
C ALA A 171 -5.38 10.22 6.54
N ALA A 172 -4.41 9.85 7.38
CA ALA A 172 -3.45 8.79 7.08
C ALA A 172 -4.14 7.44 6.89
N THR A 173 -5.07 7.07 7.78
CA THR A 173 -5.85 5.84 7.68
C THR A 173 -6.69 5.81 6.40
N ALA A 174 -7.35 6.92 6.05
CA ALA A 174 -8.15 7.02 4.83
C ALA A 174 -7.30 6.83 3.57
N LEU A 175 -6.13 7.48 3.50
CA LEU A 175 -5.23 7.35 2.36
C LEU A 175 -4.67 5.93 2.24
N LEU A 176 -4.25 5.31 3.34
CA LEU A 176 -3.77 3.92 3.35
C LEU A 176 -4.84 2.94 2.91
N ALA A 177 -6.06 3.08 3.44
CA ALA A 177 -7.19 2.23 3.05
C ALA A 177 -7.54 2.36 1.57
N LEU A 178 -7.46 3.59 1.02
CA LEU A 178 -7.66 3.83 -0.41
C LEU A 178 -6.56 3.16 -1.24
N ILE A 179 -5.29 3.32 -0.86
CA ILE A 179 -4.15 2.68 -1.55
C ILE A 179 -4.28 1.15 -1.52
N ASP A 180 -4.54 0.54 -0.35
CA ASP A 180 -4.71 -0.92 -0.24
C ASP A 180 -5.88 -1.42 -1.10
N GLY A 181 -7.02 -0.75 -1.02
CA GLY A 181 -8.21 -1.09 -1.83
C GLY A 181 -7.93 -1.01 -3.34
N LEU A 182 -7.28 0.06 -3.79
CA LEU A 182 -6.92 0.23 -5.21
C LEU A 182 -5.87 -0.79 -5.66
N LEU A 183 -4.86 -1.11 -4.83
CA LEU A 183 -3.87 -2.15 -5.12
C LEU A 183 -4.54 -3.52 -5.28
N ARG A 184 -5.46 -3.87 -4.38
CA ARG A 184 -6.23 -5.12 -4.49
C ARG A 184 -7.04 -5.17 -5.77
N LEU A 185 -7.74 -4.11 -6.11
CA LEU A 185 -8.52 -4.05 -7.35
C LEU A 185 -7.63 -4.11 -8.60
N ALA A 186 -6.49 -3.43 -8.61
CA ALA A 186 -5.56 -3.42 -9.74
C ALA A 186 -4.88 -4.78 -9.97
N THR A 187 -4.72 -5.59 -8.92
CA THR A 187 -4.08 -6.91 -8.98
C THR A 187 -5.08 -8.07 -9.10
N LEU A 188 -6.39 -7.84 -9.04
CA LEU A 188 -7.41 -8.83 -9.41
C LEU A 188 -7.37 -9.09 -10.91
N GLY A 189 -7.50 -10.36 -11.32
CA GLY A 189 -7.34 -10.86 -12.69
C GLY A 189 -7.95 -9.94 -13.77
N GLY A 190 -7.10 -9.23 -14.49
CA GLY A 190 -7.48 -8.25 -15.51
C GLY A 190 -7.85 -6.85 -15.00
N GLY A 191 -7.90 -6.64 -13.67
CA GLY A 191 -8.31 -5.36 -13.08
C GLY A 191 -7.34 -4.19 -13.32
N SER A 192 -6.07 -4.47 -13.64
CA SER A 192 -5.07 -3.41 -13.86
C SER A 192 -5.47 -2.43 -14.98
N ALA A 193 -5.99 -2.93 -16.09
CA ALA A 193 -6.38 -2.10 -17.23
C ALA A 193 -7.54 -1.14 -16.89
N SER A 194 -8.47 -1.55 -16.03
CA SER A 194 -9.65 -0.74 -15.66
C SER A 194 -9.39 0.16 -14.46
N VAL A 195 -8.55 -0.26 -13.51
CA VAL A 195 -8.34 0.44 -12.23
C VAL A 195 -7.23 1.47 -12.31
N LEU A 196 -6.10 1.16 -12.98
CA LEU A 196 -4.94 2.05 -13.02
C LEU A 196 -5.25 3.47 -13.52
N PRO A 197 -6.12 3.69 -14.54
CA PRO A 197 -6.50 5.04 -14.95
C PRO A 197 -7.28 5.82 -13.89
N ALA A 198 -7.97 5.13 -12.97
CA ALA A 198 -8.76 5.75 -11.90
C ALA A 198 -7.95 6.07 -10.63
N VAL A 199 -6.73 5.56 -10.50
CA VAL A 199 -5.90 5.68 -9.29
C VAL A 199 -5.62 7.15 -8.96
N ALA A 200 -5.02 7.89 -9.90
CA ALA A 200 -4.66 9.28 -9.64
C ALA A 200 -5.91 10.15 -9.37
N PRO A 201 -6.99 10.07 -10.17
CA PRO A 201 -8.22 10.78 -9.84
C PRO A 201 -8.80 10.45 -8.46
N ALA A 202 -8.75 9.19 -8.01
CA ALA A 202 -9.27 8.79 -6.71
C ALA A 202 -8.43 9.36 -5.55
N ILE A 203 -7.11 9.30 -5.66
CA ILE A 203 -6.18 9.91 -4.69
C ILE A 203 -6.36 11.43 -4.66
N ASP A 204 -6.46 12.07 -5.82
CA ASP A 204 -6.66 13.52 -5.93
C ASP A 204 -7.98 13.96 -5.31
N ALA A 205 -9.06 13.21 -5.51
CA ALA A 205 -10.35 13.48 -4.90
C ALA A 205 -10.31 13.40 -3.37
N LEU A 206 -9.64 12.37 -2.81
CA LEU A 206 -9.44 12.24 -1.37
C LEU A 206 -8.65 13.42 -0.83
N LEU A 207 -7.48 13.73 -1.41
CA LEU A 207 -6.60 14.80 -0.93
C LEU A 207 -7.26 16.19 -1.08
N ALA A 208 -8.02 16.41 -2.14
CA ALA A 208 -8.80 17.64 -2.32
C ALA A 208 -9.89 17.79 -1.23
N GLY A 209 -10.57 16.69 -0.88
CA GLY A 209 -11.56 16.69 0.20
C GLY A 209 -10.96 16.94 1.59
N LEU A 210 -9.73 16.50 1.82
CA LEU A 210 -8.98 16.76 3.04
C LEU A 210 -8.47 18.21 3.12
N ARG A 211 -8.21 18.84 1.99
CA ARG A 211 -7.76 20.23 1.87
C ARG A 211 -8.90 21.24 1.91
N ALA A 212 -10.01 20.96 1.24
CA ALA A 212 -11.19 21.79 1.27
C ALA A 212 -11.86 21.69 2.64
N ALA A 213 -12.22 22.81 3.27
CA ALA A 213 -12.98 22.77 4.51
C ALA A 213 -14.26 21.95 4.28
N PRO A 214 -14.39 20.73 4.82
CA PRO A 214 -15.60 19.95 4.61
C PRO A 214 -16.73 20.63 5.33
N GLN A 215 -17.83 20.91 4.61
CA GLN A 215 -19.08 21.17 5.31
C GLN A 215 -19.47 19.82 5.97
N PRO A 216 -19.48 19.73 7.30
CA PRO A 216 -19.83 18.46 7.94
C PRO A 216 -21.24 18.06 7.51
N LEU A 217 -21.38 16.86 6.93
CA LEU A 217 -22.66 16.27 6.56
C LEU A 217 -23.68 16.33 7.71
N ALA A 218 -23.23 16.40 8.98
CA ALA A 218 -24.04 16.58 10.15
C ALA A 218 -24.76 17.96 10.24
N ARG A 219 -24.29 19.02 9.61
CA ARG A 219 -24.98 20.31 9.62
C ARG A 219 -26.20 20.36 8.69
N ALA A 220 -26.24 19.54 7.67
CA ALA A 220 -27.39 19.47 6.77
C ALA A 220 -28.64 18.83 7.43
N LEU A 221 -28.44 17.97 8.43
CA LEU A 221 -29.54 17.31 9.14
C LEU A 221 -30.16 18.15 10.25
N HIS A 222 -29.49 19.19 10.74
CA HIS A 222 -29.97 20.05 11.85
C HIS A 222 -30.51 21.40 11.40
N ALA A 223 -30.28 21.81 10.15
CA ALA A 223 -30.80 23.07 9.61
C ALA A 223 -32.31 23.01 9.30
N GLY A 224 -32.93 21.83 9.31
CA GLY A 224 -34.33 21.62 9.01
C GLY A 224 -35.30 21.68 10.23
N GLN A 225 -34.76 21.72 11.48
CA GLN A 225 -35.63 21.64 12.69
C GLN A 225 -35.79 22.97 13.43
N GLY A 226 -35.30 24.09 12.91
CA GLY A 226 -35.30 25.36 13.60
C GLY A 226 -36.39 26.38 13.20
N LYS A 227 -37.42 26.03 12.44
CA LYS A 227 -38.48 26.97 12.05
C LYS A 227 -39.90 26.33 12.10
N ALA A 228 -40.32 25.86 13.25
CA ALA A 228 -41.74 25.59 13.48
C ALA A 228 -42.03 25.62 14.98
N CYS A 229 -42.00 26.80 15.57
CA CYS A 229 -42.76 27.13 16.77
C CYS A 229 -42.53 28.59 17.10
N LEU A 230 -43.43 29.45 16.68
CA LEU A 230 -43.82 30.69 17.35
C LEU A 230 -44.76 31.49 16.40
N SER A 231 -46.01 31.04 16.29
CA SER A 231 -47.13 31.96 15.99
C SER A 231 -48.44 31.28 16.38
N SER A 232 -48.75 31.33 17.65
CA SER A 232 -50.14 31.32 18.13
C SER A 232 -50.19 32.40 19.21
N GLY A 233 -50.31 33.63 18.73
CA GLY A 233 -50.61 34.77 19.54
C GLY A 233 -52.02 34.68 20.02
N HIS A 234 -52.18 34.90 21.26
CA HIS A 234 -53.34 35.24 21.99
C HIS A 234 -54.08 36.42 21.36
N ASP A 235 -55.35 36.27 21.15
CA ASP A 235 -56.23 37.41 21.25
C ASP A 235 -57.46 36.97 22.04
N SER A 236 -57.62 37.63 23.18
CA SER A 236 -58.75 37.48 24.08
C SER A 236 -59.27 38.86 24.36
N SER A 237 -60.43 39.17 23.99
CA SER A 237 -61.22 40.23 24.58
C SER A 237 -62.67 40.15 24.28
N ALA A 238 -63.44 40.19 25.34
CA ALA A 238 -64.83 40.48 25.60
C ALA A 238 -65.77 39.34 25.81
#